data_a9b962f513f0eab279d6f6dab2079d48
#
_entry.id   a9b962f513f0eab279d6f6dab2079d48
#
_cell.length_a   1.000
_cell.length_b   1.000
_cell.length_c   1.000
_cell.angle_alpha   90.00
_cell.angle_beta   90.00
_cell.angle_gamma   90.00
#
_symmetry.space_group_name_H-M   'P 1'
#
loop_
_entity.id
_entity.type
_entity.pdbx_description
1 polymer ?
#
loop_
_entity_poly.entity_id
_entity_poly.type
_entity_poly.pdbx_seq_one_letter_code
_entity_poly.pdbx_strand_id
1 'polypeptide(L)'
;MEEFILINKQRNRIKVFKPFEDISKPSPSIDAMMVSYGCVYKRSSKPVMKGSRVETVEAAREEYKKLLEEGWKKTFIFNSYFQ
;
A
#
# COMPACT_ATOMS: atom_id res chain seq x y z
N MET A 1 10.01 -1.38 9.40
CA MET A 1 8.61 -1.74 9.10
C MET A 1 8.48 -2.09 7.64
N GLU A 2 7.81 -3.17 7.33
CA GLU A 2 7.71 -3.67 5.97
C GLU A 2 6.63 -2.96 5.16
N GLU A 3 6.83 -2.95 3.85
CA GLU A 3 5.79 -2.52 2.94
C GLU A 3 4.81 -3.67 2.72
N PHE A 4 3.54 -3.35 2.61
CA PHE A 4 2.50 -4.34 2.33
C PHE A 4 1.76 -3.96 1.05
N ILE A 5 1.64 -4.93 0.15
CA ILE A 5 0.90 -4.77 -1.09
C ILE A 5 -0.30 -5.69 -1.06
N LEU A 6 -1.49 -5.12 -1.21
CA LEU A 6 -2.74 -5.87 -1.30
C LEU A 6 -3.27 -5.81 -2.73
N ILE A 7 -3.79 -6.93 -3.20
CA ILE A 7 -4.46 -7.03 -4.49
C ILE A 7 -5.90 -7.46 -4.26
N ASN A 8 -6.82 -6.88 -5.01
CA ASN A 8 -8.24 -7.20 -4.84
C ASN A 8 -8.58 -8.58 -5.44
N LYS A 9 -9.80 -9.05 -5.17
CA LYS A 9 -10.26 -10.37 -5.59
C LYS A 9 -10.25 -10.52 -7.11
N GLN A 10 -10.58 -9.46 -7.83
CA GLN A 10 -10.58 -9.45 -9.30
C GLN A 10 -9.17 -9.33 -9.88
N ARG A 11 -8.16 -9.08 -9.06
CA ARG A 11 -6.76 -8.94 -9.44
C ARG A 11 -6.51 -7.79 -10.42
N ASN A 12 -7.29 -6.74 -10.33
CA ASN A 12 -7.16 -5.58 -11.19
C ASN A 12 -6.86 -4.27 -10.45
N ARG A 13 -6.81 -4.30 -9.12
CA ARG A 13 -6.46 -3.13 -8.30
C ARG A 13 -5.50 -3.52 -7.20
N ILE A 14 -4.59 -2.60 -6.87
CA ILE A 14 -3.64 -2.79 -5.78
C ILE A 14 -3.66 -1.59 -4.85
N LYS A 15 -3.27 -1.84 -3.60
CA LYS A 15 -2.95 -0.79 -2.63
C LYS A 15 -1.63 -1.14 -1.97
N VAL A 16 -0.77 -0.13 -1.83
CA VAL A 16 0.55 -0.28 -1.23
C VAL A 16 0.57 0.53 0.06
N PHE A 17 0.85 -0.15 1.18
CA PHE A 17 0.95 0.47 2.50
C PHE A 17 2.42 0.56 2.86
N LYS A 18 2.92 1.78 2.98
CA LYS A 18 4.34 2.05 3.20
C LYS A 18 4.51 2.97 4.40
N PRO A 19 5.46 2.69 5.30
CA PRO A 19 5.75 3.62 6.40
C PRO A 19 6.14 4.99 5.85
N PHE A 20 5.61 6.03 6.46
CA PHE A 20 5.95 7.41 6.12
C PHE A 20 6.72 8.01 7.29
N GLU A 21 7.97 8.32 7.07
CA GLU A 21 8.86 8.86 8.08
C GLU A 21 9.07 10.36 7.84
N ASP A 22 8.81 11.14 8.89
CA ASP A 22 9.03 12.60 8.82
C ASP A 22 10.47 12.89 9.23
N ILE A 23 11.32 13.10 8.25
CA ILE A 23 12.74 13.36 8.46
C ILE A 23 13.02 14.77 8.98
N SER A 24 12.01 15.64 9.04
CA SER A 24 12.19 17.00 9.59
C SER A 24 12.23 17.00 11.11
N LYS A 25 11.82 15.92 11.76
CA LYS A 25 11.84 15.79 13.21
C LYS A 25 13.22 15.39 13.73
N PRO A 26 13.61 15.89 14.91
CA PRO A 26 14.92 15.54 15.51
C PRO A 26 15.08 14.04 15.78
N SER A 27 13.97 13.37 16.13
CA SER A 27 13.96 11.93 16.32
C SER A 27 12.97 11.33 15.34
N PRO A 28 13.43 10.82 14.18
CA PRO A 28 12.53 10.23 13.21
C PRO A 28 11.73 9.10 13.81
N SER A 29 10.42 9.15 13.63
CA SER A 29 9.51 8.09 14.08
C SER A 29 8.48 7.83 12.99
N ILE A 30 7.95 6.60 12.97
CA ILE A 30 6.93 6.26 11.99
C ILE A 30 5.57 6.60 12.60
N ASP A 31 5.10 7.82 12.32
CA ASP A 31 3.83 8.34 12.84
C ASP A 31 2.69 8.15 11.85
N ALA A 32 3.00 7.82 10.61
CA ALA A 32 2.02 7.80 9.54
C ALA A 32 2.36 6.73 8.52
N MET A 33 1.40 6.44 7.67
CA MET A 33 1.55 5.50 6.56
C MET A 33 1.18 6.20 5.27
N MET A 34 1.94 5.94 4.22
CA MET A 34 1.55 6.33 2.88
C MET A 34 0.78 5.19 2.25
N VAL A 35 -0.44 5.45 1.81
CA VAL A 35 -1.27 4.47 1.13
C VAL A 35 -1.39 4.89 -0.32
N SER A 36 -0.82 4.09 -1.21
CA SER A 36 -0.86 4.33 -2.65
C SER A 36 -1.82 3.34 -3.29
N TYR A 37 -2.50 3.77 -4.33
CA TYR A 37 -3.46 2.90 -5.02
C TYR A 37 -3.22 2.94 -6.51
N GLY A 38 -3.55 1.83 -7.18
CA GLY A 38 -3.33 1.71 -8.61
C GLY A 38 -4.12 0.56 -9.23
N CYS A 39 -3.94 0.40 -10.51
CA CYS A 39 -4.61 -0.63 -11.31
C CYS A 39 -3.60 -1.59 -11.91
N VAL A 40 -4.03 -2.83 -12.09
CA VAL A 40 -3.23 -3.88 -12.72
C VAL A 40 -3.95 -4.29 -14.00
N TYR A 41 -3.25 -4.22 -15.11
CA TYR A 41 -3.79 -4.62 -16.40
C TYR A 41 -3.23 -5.97 -16.81
N LYS A 42 -4.06 -6.81 -17.41
CA LYS A 42 -3.71 -8.20 -17.75
C LYS A 42 -2.42 -8.36 -18.55
N ARG A 43 -2.12 -7.42 -19.42
CA ARG A 43 -0.96 -7.51 -20.31
C ARG A 43 0.24 -6.72 -19.83
N SER A 44 0.16 -6.14 -18.64
CA SER A 44 1.24 -5.35 -18.09
C SER A 44 1.86 -6.05 -16.89
N SER A 45 3.18 -6.11 -16.85
CA SER A 45 3.91 -6.63 -15.68
C SER A 45 4.05 -5.59 -14.59
N LYS A 46 3.67 -4.34 -14.87
CA LYS A 46 3.79 -3.23 -13.93
C LYS A 46 2.43 -2.64 -13.62
N PRO A 47 2.13 -2.37 -12.35
CA PRO A 47 0.90 -1.68 -12.00
C PRO A 47 0.98 -0.21 -12.42
N VAL A 48 -0.18 0.37 -12.73
CA VAL A 48 -0.27 1.81 -13.00
C VAL A 48 -0.79 2.48 -11.74
N MET A 49 0.08 3.23 -11.07
CA MET A 49 -0.29 3.91 -9.84
C MET A 49 -1.10 5.17 -10.17
N LYS A 50 -2.20 5.37 -9.44
CA LYS A 50 -3.15 6.46 -9.68
C LYS A 50 -3.00 7.60 -8.67
N GLY A 51 -2.56 7.30 -7.47
CA GLY A 51 -2.37 8.32 -6.45
C GLY A 51 -1.95 7.74 -5.12
N SER A 52 -1.71 8.63 -4.16
CA SER A 52 -1.34 8.24 -2.82
C SER A 52 -1.84 9.28 -1.83
N ARG A 53 -1.96 8.87 -0.57
CA ARG A 53 -2.28 9.77 0.53
C ARG A 53 -1.56 9.30 1.79
N VAL A 54 -1.36 10.24 2.70
CA VAL A 54 -0.75 9.95 3.99
C VAL A 54 -1.88 9.85 5.03
N GLU A 55 -1.86 8.77 5.81
CA GLU A 55 -2.85 8.51 6.85
C GLU A 55 -2.15 8.23 8.17
N THR A 56 -2.89 8.33 9.27
CA THR A 56 -2.39 7.86 10.56
C THR A 56 -2.19 6.35 10.51
N VAL A 57 -1.33 5.84 11.38
CA VAL A 57 -1.09 4.38 11.46
C VAL A 57 -2.38 3.65 11.79
N GLU A 58 -3.19 4.20 12.70
CA GLU A 58 -4.48 3.59 13.07
C GLU A 58 -5.44 3.52 11.88
N ALA A 59 -5.57 4.62 11.14
CA ALA A 59 -6.45 4.66 9.97
C ALA A 59 -6.01 3.67 8.90
N ALA A 60 -4.70 3.59 8.67
CA ALA A 60 -4.14 2.65 7.69
C ALA A 60 -4.39 1.20 8.10
N ARG A 61 -4.25 0.89 9.40
CA ARG A 61 -4.52 -0.45 9.91
C ARG A 61 -5.99 -0.84 9.75
N GLU A 62 -6.91 0.08 10.02
CA GLU A 62 -8.33 -0.17 9.85
C GLU A 62 -8.67 -0.42 8.38
N GLU A 63 -8.11 0.38 7.48
CA GLU A 63 -8.30 0.19 6.06
C GLU A 63 -7.75 -1.17 5.60
N TYR A 64 -6.57 -1.55 6.06
CA TYR A 64 -5.94 -2.83 5.74
C TYR A 64 -6.84 -3.99 6.15
N LYS A 65 -7.34 -3.98 7.39
CA LYS A 65 -8.25 -5.02 7.90
C LYS A 65 -9.52 -5.11 7.07
N LYS A 66 -10.11 -3.96 6.76
CA LYS A 66 -11.33 -3.89 5.96
C LYS A 66 -11.13 -4.50 4.58
N LEU A 67 -10.01 -4.20 3.95
CA LEU A 67 -9.71 -4.75 2.63
C LEU A 67 -9.55 -6.27 2.68
N LEU A 68 -8.89 -6.80 3.71
CA LEU A 68 -8.78 -8.25 3.88
C LEU A 68 -10.17 -8.89 4.04
N GLU A 69 -11.08 -8.25 4.77
CA GLU A 69 -12.45 -8.72 4.94
C GLU A 69 -13.22 -8.70 3.62
N GLU A 70 -12.89 -7.77 2.73
CA GLU A 70 -13.50 -7.65 1.41
C GLU A 70 -12.91 -8.62 0.38
N GLY A 71 -11.93 -9.45 0.78
CA GLY A 71 -11.33 -10.46 -0.08
C GLY A 71 -10.01 -10.06 -0.73
N TRP A 72 -9.45 -8.90 -0.38
CA TRP A 72 -8.12 -8.53 -0.83
C TRP A 72 -7.09 -9.45 -0.18
N LYS A 73 -6.01 -9.72 -0.88
CA LYS A 73 -4.94 -10.60 -0.39
C LYS A 73 -3.59 -9.91 -0.50
N LYS A 74 -2.70 -10.23 0.43
CA LYS A 74 -1.33 -9.78 0.38
C LYS A 74 -0.64 -10.43 -0.82
N THR A 75 0.13 -9.66 -1.58
CA THR A 75 0.85 -10.16 -2.75
C THR A 75 2.30 -9.69 -2.71
N PHE A 76 3.18 -10.49 -3.30
CA PHE A 76 4.61 -10.18 -3.43
C PHE A 76 5.01 -10.01 -4.90
N ILE A 77 4.07 -10.10 -5.82
CA ILE A 77 4.34 -10.06 -7.26
C ILE A 77 5.05 -8.79 -7.67
N PHE A 78 4.72 -7.67 -7.03
CA PHE A 78 5.24 -6.36 -7.41
C PHE A 78 6.34 -5.84 -6.49
N ASN A 79 6.91 -6.68 -5.62
CA ASN A 79 7.91 -6.23 -4.65
C ASN A 79 9.12 -5.58 -5.32
N SER A 80 9.62 -6.17 -6.41
CA SER A 80 10.77 -5.61 -7.11
C SER A 80 10.47 -4.27 -7.77
N TYR A 81 9.22 -4.03 -8.13
CA TYR A 81 8.79 -2.77 -8.73
C TYR A 81 8.81 -1.61 -7.72
N PHE A 82 8.50 -1.91 -6.45
CA PHE A 82 8.37 -0.89 -5.40
C PHE A 82 9.60 -0.75 -4.52
N GLN A 83 10.66 -1.46 -4.82
CA GLN A 83 11.93 -1.36 -4.08
C GLN A 83 12.69 -0.07 -4.39
#